data_d0bcaed3ad9916f4c589ef11225406c4
#
_entry.id   d0bcaed3ad9916f4c589ef11225406c4
#
_cell.length_a   1.000
_cell.length_b   1.000
_cell.length_c   1.000
_cell.angle_alpha   90.00
_cell.angle_beta   90.00
_cell.angle_gamma   90.00
#
_symmetry.space_group_name_H-M   'P 1'
#
loop_
_entity.id
_entity.type
_entity.pdbx_description
1 polymer ?
#
loop_
_entity_poly.entity_id
_entity_poly.type
_entity_poly.pdbx_seq_one_letter_code
_entity_poly.pdbx_strand_id
1 'polypeptide(L)'
;MDAWRMDPTFAMCEALVDGAELSSLAGGPFDVRAVVAGVRPETKDGFLLDEVPWTHFPQGDRVREAVHLLHTRDSPVSDGTGVVGGMCANDMRAAAALAVPFLIRIATDARHPHRADALAETSSPARAGHFGVASRKELLLHRGDTRYNDDYDDYGVEVTGYPAGWSVTAARAAITADTALLQPLLDDPDPIIRIDAAYALATATDRDHSVRTAFRTRLAAEQDPIVRAALVLATAEATRAHPHPATTTWVREQWRDRTQAPEVCLAAAIGWLCLTDGAAPNDLRATVDHLATDERAHVMEALPWMVFAGGSGETGLQRCVRTMLHPELPEPDDDPWALLL
;
A
#
# COMPACT_ATOMS: atom_id res chain seq x y z
N MET A 1 -10.46 -14.76 -34.84
CA MET A 1 -9.22 -14.97 -34.03
C MET A 1 -9.41 -14.16 -32.76
N ASP A 2 -9.53 -14.83 -31.65
CA ASP A 2 -9.93 -14.20 -30.39
C ASP A 2 -8.82 -13.30 -29.87
N ALA A 3 -9.11 -12.03 -29.64
CA ALA A 3 -8.13 -11.01 -29.24
C ALA A 3 -7.37 -11.37 -27.95
N TRP A 4 -7.96 -12.18 -27.07
CA TRP A 4 -7.36 -12.67 -25.83
C TRP A 4 -6.16 -13.63 -26.05
N ARG A 5 -6.10 -14.34 -27.20
CA ARG A 5 -4.95 -15.18 -27.55
C ARG A 5 -3.68 -14.41 -27.94
N MET A 6 -3.80 -13.10 -28.11
CA MET A 6 -2.67 -12.22 -28.42
C MET A 6 -2.15 -11.53 -27.15
N ASP A 7 -2.74 -11.81 -25.97
CA ASP A 7 -2.27 -11.26 -24.70
C ASP A 7 -0.92 -11.92 -24.33
N PRO A 8 0.14 -11.12 -24.10
CA PRO A 8 1.45 -11.64 -23.69
C PRO A 8 1.38 -12.46 -22.39
N THR A 9 0.46 -12.13 -21.48
CA THR A 9 0.21 -12.85 -20.23
C THR A 9 -0.27 -14.27 -20.51
N PHE A 10 -1.22 -14.41 -21.43
CA PHE A 10 -1.74 -15.72 -21.81
C PHE A 10 -0.63 -16.60 -22.43
N ALA A 11 0.16 -16.03 -23.34
CA ALA A 11 1.27 -16.75 -23.97
C ALA A 11 2.31 -17.21 -22.93
N MET A 12 2.57 -16.40 -21.89
CA MET A 12 3.47 -16.76 -20.81
C MET A 12 2.87 -17.86 -19.93
N CYS A 13 1.59 -17.78 -19.58
CA CYS A 13 0.90 -18.84 -18.82
C CYS A 13 0.91 -20.17 -19.59
N GLU A 14 0.62 -20.15 -20.90
CA GLU A 14 0.73 -21.35 -21.74
C GLU A 14 2.16 -21.94 -21.72
N ALA A 15 3.19 -21.10 -21.86
CA ALA A 15 4.57 -21.56 -21.82
C ALA A 15 4.96 -22.19 -20.48
N LEU A 16 4.47 -21.66 -19.35
CA LEU A 16 4.68 -22.22 -18.01
C LEU A 16 3.97 -23.56 -17.84
N VAL A 17 2.73 -23.68 -18.33
CA VAL A 17 1.98 -24.94 -18.33
C VAL A 17 2.69 -25.99 -19.19
N ASP A 18 3.32 -25.57 -20.27
CA ASP A 18 4.13 -26.43 -21.15
C ASP A 18 5.53 -26.75 -20.59
N GLY A 19 5.83 -26.28 -19.36
CA GLY A 19 7.04 -26.63 -18.63
C GLY A 19 8.23 -25.70 -18.88
N ALA A 20 8.01 -24.49 -19.41
CA ALA A 20 9.08 -23.50 -19.49
C ALA A 20 9.48 -23.03 -18.08
N GLU A 21 10.79 -22.83 -17.86
CA GLU A 21 11.25 -22.27 -16.58
C GLU A 21 10.94 -20.77 -16.51
N LEU A 22 10.40 -20.31 -15.37
CA LEU A 22 10.07 -18.90 -15.11
C LEU A 22 11.25 -17.97 -15.40
N SER A 23 12.48 -18.40 -15.06
CA SER A 23 13.71 -17.66 -15.34
C SER A 23 13.95 -17.41 -16.84
N SER A 24 13.47 -18.29 -17.71
CA SER A 24 13.60 -18.13 -19.17
C SER A 24 12.56 -17.18 -19.75
N LEU A 25 11.41 -17.07 -19.09
CA LEU A 25 10.31 -16.19 -19.49
C LEU A 25 10.50 -14.77 -18.94
N ALA A 26 11.10 -14.65 -17.75
CA ALA A 26 11.44 -13.39 -17.13
C ALA A 26 12.55 -12.60 -17.85
N GLY A 27 13.23 -13.23 -18.80
CA GLY A 27 14.36 -12.66 -19.55
C GLY A 27 13.95 -11.75 -20.73
N GLY A 28 12.77 -11.13 -20.72
CA GLY A 28 12.45 -10.04 -21.64
C GLY A 28 13.50 -8.92 -21.48
N PRO A 29 13.77 -8.12 -22.53
CA PRO A 29 14.82 -7.10 -22.50
C PRO A 29 14.59 -6.01 -21.46
N PHE A 30 13.44 -6.01 -20.79
CA PHE A 30 13.03 -4.98 -19.84
C PHE A 30 12.54 -5.59 -18.52
N ASP A 31 13.45 -5.69 -17.56
CA ASP A 31 13.09 -5.94 -16.16
C ASP A 31 12.56 -4.65 -15.55
N VAL A 32 11.28 -4.61 -15.16
CA VAL A 32 10.64 -3.43 -14.56
C VAL A 32 11.41 -2.91 -13.33
N ARG A 33 12.01 -3.77 -12.53
CA ARG A 33 12.82 -3.39 -11.37
C ARG A 33 14.09 -2.65 -11.79
N ALA A 34 14.76 -3.16 -12.83
CA ALA A 34 15.95 -2.54 -13.37
C ALA A 34 15.65 -1.19 -14.04
N VAL A 35 14.53 -1.11 -14.77
CA VAL A 35 14.09 0.14 -15.39
C VAL A 35 13.77 1.18 -14.34
N VAL A 36 12.95 0.87 -13.34
CA VAL A 36 12.60 1.80 -12.25
C VAL A 36 13.84 2.27 -11.51
N ALA A 37 14.76 1.36 -11.19
CA ALA A 37 16.03 1.69 -10.52
C ALA A 37 16.96 2.54 -11.40
N GLY A 38 16.87 2.40 -12.72
CA GLY A 38 17.68 3.12 -13.71
C GLY A 38 17.15 4.50 -14.10
N VAL A 39 15.95 4.88 -13.69
CA VAL A 39 15.41 6.24 -13.97
C VAL A 39 16.27 7.27 -13.24
N ARG A 40 16.96 8.11 -14.00
CA ARG A 40 17.90 9.11 -13.47
C ARG A 40 17.16 10.21 -12.70
N PRO A 41 17.81 10.85 -11.71
CA PRO A 41 17.23 11.99 -10.99
C PRO A 41 16.76 13.11 -11.93
N GLU A 42 17.56 13.45 -12.95
CA GLU A 42 17.24 14.52 -13.91
C GLU A 42 15.96 14.19 -14.70
N THR A 43 15.75 12.93 -15.05
CA THR A 43 14.56 12.45 -15.75
C THR A 43 13.32 12.60 -14.86
N LYS A 44 13.44 12.21 -13.59
CA LYS A 44 12.35 12.31 -12.60
C LYS A 44 12.00 13.76 -12.31
N ASP A 45 12.99 14.58 -11.97
CA ASP A 45 12.81 15.97 -11.54
C ASP A 45 12.39 16.88 -12.70
N GLY A 46 12.83 16.55 -13.93
CA GLY A 46 12.44 17.26 -15.15
C GLY A 46 11.17 16.74 -15.82
N PHE A 47 10.52 15.72 -15.27
CA PHE A 47 9.36 15.04 -15.88
C PHE A 47 9.59 14.65 -17.35
N LEU A 48 10.79 14.16 -17.64
CA LEU A 48 11.17 13.74 -19.01
C LEU A 48 10.58 12.35 -19.30
N LEU A 49 9.25 12.29 -19.37
CA LEU A 49 8.51 11.02 -19.50
C LEU A 49 8.89 10.24 -20.76
N ASP A 50 9.29 10.93 -21.83
CA ASP A 50 9.69 10.28 -23.08
C ASP A 50 11.05 9.56 -22.99
N GLU A 51 11.83 9.78 -21.92
CA GLU A 51 13.07 9.04 -21.66
C GLU A 51 12.82 7.69 -20.95
N VAL A 52 11.59 7.43 -20.51
CA VAL A 52 11.20 6.18 -19.83
C VAL A 52 10.57 5.25 -20.86
N PRO A 53 10.97 3.97 -20.89
CA PRO A 53 10.52 3.02 -21.93
C PRO A 53 9.12 2.47 -21.65
N TRP A 54 8.11 3.32 -21.53
CA TRP A 54 6.71 2.96 -21.21
C TRP A 54 6.13 1.91 -22.15
N THR A 55 6.42 2.03 -23.44
CA THR A 55 5.88 1.16 -24.50
C THR A 55 6.32 -0.31 -24.37
N HIS A 56 7.31 -0.60 -23.53
CA HIS A 56 7.76 -1.97 -23.26
C HIS A 56 6.94 -2.67 -22.17
N PHE A 57 6.00 -1.95 -21.57
CA PHE A 57 5.16 -2.48 -20.48
C PHE A 57 3.68 -2.42 -20.88
N PRO A 58 2.87 -3.43 -20.50
CA PRO A 58 1.45 -3.41 -20.80
C PRO A 58 0.80 -2.11 -20.34
N GLN A 59 0.01 -1.49 -21.20
CA GLN A 59 -0.69 -0.21 -20.96
C GLN A 59 0.24 0.98 -20.60
N GLY A 60 1.55 0.87 -20.84
CA GLY A 60 2.52 1.89 -20.43
C GLY A 60 2.24 3.28 -21.00
N ASP A 61 1.81 3.39 -22.27
CA ASP A 61 1.44 4.69 -22.86
C ASP A 61 0.26 5.33 -22.14
N ARG A 62 -0.72 4.54 -21.69
CA ARG A 62 -1.87 5.03 -20.94
C ARG A 62 -1.46 5.54 -19.57
N VAL A 63 -0.55 4.84 -18.88
CA VAL A 63 -0.01 5.27 -17.59
C VAL A 63 0.83 6.54 -17.75
N ARG A 64 1.69 6.61 -18.79
CA ARG A 64 2.46 7.81 -19.13
C ARG A 64 1.55 9.02 -19.33
N GLU A 65 0.48 8.86 -20.10
CA GLU A 65 -0.48 9.94 -20.36
C GLU A 65 -1.16 10.40 -19.06
N ALA A 66 -1.57 9.48 -18.21
CA ALA A 66 -2.18 9.82 -16.93
C ALA A 66 -1.22 10.59 -16.01
N VAL A 67 0.05 10.21 -15.93
CA VAL A 67 1.08 10.97 -15.18
C VAL A 67 1.27 12.36 -15.80
N HIS A 68 1.28 12.46 -17.13
CA HIS A 68 1.40 13.75 -17.83
C HIS A 68 0.23 14.69 -17.52
N LEU A 69 -1.01 14.19 -17.61
CA LEU A 69 -2.22 14.95 -17.29
C LEU A 69 -2.23 15.42 -15.83
N LEU A 70 -1.84 14.53 -14.92
CA LEU A 70 -1.75 14.88 -13.51
C LEU A 70 -0.70 15.99 -13.28
N HIS A 71 0.46 15.87 -13.90
CA HIS A 71 1.54 16.87 -13.78
C HIS A 71 1.17 18.23 -14.39
N THR A 72 0.49 18.26 -15.55
CA THR A 72 0.13 19.50 -16.26
C THR A 72 -1.07 20.23 -15.66
N ARG A 73 -1.71 19.67 -14.60
CA ARG A 73 -2.92 20.21 -13.97
C ARG A 73 -4.16 20.22 -14.86
N ASP A 74 -4.09 19.56 -16.01
CA ASP A 74 -5.19 19.46 -16.97
C ASP A 74 -6.09 18.25 -16.70
N SER A 75 -5.80 17.48 -15.65
CA SER A 75 -6.59 16.31 -15.32
C SER A 75 -7.96 16.76 -14.79
N PRO A 76 -9.06 16.28 -15.39
CA PRO A 76 -10.39 16.44 -14.83
C PRO A 76 -10.56 15.43 -13.66
N VAL A 77 -9.78 15.60 -12.57
CA VAL A 77 -9.98 14.82 -11.34
C VAL A 77 -11.25 15.33 -10.69
N SER A 78 -12.40 15.08 -11.35
CA SER A 78 -13.70 15.54 -10.85
C SER A 78 -14.34 14.54 -9.88
N ASP A 79 -13.84 13.30 -9.77
CA ASP A 79 -14.59 12.24 -9.12
C ASP A 79 -13.85 11.49 -8.01
N GLY A 80 -12.64 11.93 -7.57
CA GLY A 80 -11.92 11.27 -6.46
C GLY A 80 -11.52 9.81 -6.70
N THR A 81 -11.98 9.21 -7.79
CA THR A 81 -11.53 7.90 -8.24
C THR A 81 -10.32 8.10 -9.12
N GLY A 82 -9.14 8.00 -8.51
CA GLY A 82 -7.88 8.34 -9.13
C GLY A 82 -7.71 7.68 -10.49
N VAL A 83 -7.36 8.49 -11.46
CA VAL A 83 -6.88 8.00 -12.76
C VAL A 83 -5.74 7.00 -12.52
N VAL A 84 -5.01 7.17 -11.43
CA VAL A 84 -3.89 6.33 -11.04
C VAL A 84 -4.33 5.09 -10.23
N GLY A 85 -5.39 5.14 -9.41
CA GLY A 85 -5.94 3.95 -8.73
C GLY A 85 -6.37 2.87 -9.71
N GLY A 86 -6.92 3.29 -10.84
CA GLY A 86 -7.15 2.40 -11.97
C GLY A 86 -5.87 1.84 -12.63
N MET A 87 -4.71 2.49 -12.44
CA MET A 87 -3.43 2.02 -13.00
C MET A 87 -2.86 0.79 -12.30
N CYS A 88 -3.31 0.52 -11.07
CA CYS A 88 -2.96 -0.70 -10.34
C CYS A 88 -3.86 -1.88 -10.72
N ALA A 89 -4.80 -1.68 -11.66
CA ALA A 89 -5.53 -2.78 -12.24
C ALA A 89 -4.56 -3.76 -12.90
N ASN A 90 -4.97 -5.00 -12.95
CA ASN A 90 -4.17 -6.18 -13.22
C ASN A 90 -3.10 -6.05 -14.32
N ASP A 91 -3.47 -5.52 -15.48
CA ASP A 91 -2.58 -5.40 -16.64
C ASP A 91 -1.64 -4.19 -16.63
N MET A 92 -1.79 -3.26 -15.67
CA MET A 92 -1.02 -2.02 -15.59
C MET A 92 0.03 -1.99 -14.47
N ARG A 93 0.19 -3.04 -13.68
CA ARG A 93 1.05 -3.06 -12.48
C ARG A 93 2.49 -2.62 -12.75
N ALA A 94 3.10 -3.15 -13.81
CA ALA A 94 4.47 -2.79 -14.17
C ALA A 94 4.60 -1.32 -14.56
N ALA A 95 3.69 -0.82 -15.40
CA ALA A 95 3.65 0.59 -15.77
C ALA A 95 3.33 1.49 -14.57
N ALA A 96 2.44 1.06 -13.66
CA ALA A 96 2.16 1.79 -12.43
C ALA A 96 3.41 1.94 -11.54
N ALA A 97 4.25 0.91 -11.47
CA ALA A 97 5.54 1.00 -10.76
C ALA A 97 6.48 2.06 -11.36
N LEU A 98 6.46 2.23 -12.69
CA LEU A 98 7.21 3.30 -13.37
C LEU A 98 6.69 4.70 -13.04
N ALA A 99 5.40 4.85 -12.73
CA ALA A 99 4.79 6.14 -12.36
C ALA A 99 5.24 6.62 -10.98
N VAL A 100 5.53 5.73 -10.04
CA VAL A 100 5.82 6.06 -8.63
C VAL A 100 6.84 7.19 -8.46
N PRO A 101 8.01 7.21 -9.13
CA PRO A 101 8.97 8.29 -8.96
C PRO A 101 8.44 9.67 -9.35
N PHE A 102 7.55 9.74 -10.32
CA PHE A 102 6.93 11.00 -10.79
C PHE A 102 5.80 11.43 -9.87
N LEU A 103 4.98 10.49 -9.39
CA LEU A 103 3.94 10.76 -8.39
C LEU A 103 4.53 11.36 -7.11
N ILE A 104 5.68 10.85 -6.66
CA ILE A 104 6.40 11.42 -5.51
C ILE A 104 6.76 12.89 -5.76
N ARG A 105 7.21 13.27 -6.97
CA ARG A 105 7.55 14.67 -7.31
C ARG A 105 6.31 15.56 -7.31
N ILE A 106 5.18 15.09 -7.83
CA ILE A 106 3.91 15.82 -7.76
C ILE A 106 3.49 15.99 -6.30
N ALA A 107 3.55 14.94 -5.49
CA ALA A 107 3.16 14.95 -4.09
C ALA A 107 4.01 15.92 -3.24
N THR A 108 5.27 16.10 -3.59
CA THR A 108 6.21 16.97 -2.86
C THR A 108 6.17 18.43 -3.30
N ASP A 109 5.55 18.76 -4.41
CA ASP A 109 5.29 20.17 -4.78
C ASP A 109 4.10 20.72 -3.99
N ALA A 110 4.38 21.49 -2.94
CA ALA A 110 3.36 22.08 -2.06
C ALA A 110 2.33 22.97 -2.79
N ARG A 111 2.62 23.39 -4.03
CA ARG A 111 1.72 24.23 -4.84
C ARG A 111 0.89 23.42 -5.84
N HIS A 112 1.18 22.14 -5.97
CA HIS A 112 0.49 21.32 -6.95
C HIS A 112 -0.94 20.98 -6.45
N PRO A 113 -2.00 21.23 -7.24
CA PRO A 113 -3.39 21.04 -6.81
C PRO A 113 -3.72 19.56 -6.52
N HIS A 114 -3.07 18.63 -7.22
CA HIS A 114 -3.30 17.18 -7.11
C HIS A 114 -2.26 16.46 -6.25
N ARG A 115 -1.57 17.18 -5.35
CA ARG A 115 -0.50 16.58 -4.53
C ARG A 115 -1.01 15.49 -3.59
N ALA A 116 -2.21 15.66 -3.04
CA ALA A 116 -2.82 14.65 -2.16
C ALA A 116 -3.15 13.38 -2.93
N ASP A 117 -3.80 13.52 -4.09
CA ASP A 117 -4.13 12.39 -4.95
C ASP A 117 -2.86 11.64 -5.39
N ALA A 118 -1.82 12.38 -5.83
CA ALA A 118 -0.55 11.77 -6.22
C ALA A 118 0.12 11.03 -5.08
N LEU A 119 0.03 11.54 -3.84
CA LEU A 119 0.61 10.88 -2.68
C LEU A 119 -0.15 9.59 -2.32
N ALA A 120 -1.48 9.65 -2.28
CA ALA A 120 -2.32 8.47 -2.05
C ALA A 120 -2.00 7.36 -3.06
N GLU A 121 -1.90 7.74 -4.34
CA GLU A 121 -1.62 6.80 -5.43
C GLU A 121 -0.18 6.26 -5.45
N THR A 122 0.77 6.95 -4.82
CA THR A 122 2.15 6.49 -4.72
C THR A 122 2.26 5.13 -4.02
N SER A 123 1.41 4.86 -3.03
CA SER A 123 1.44 3.63 -2.24
C SER A 123 0.74 2.44 -2.92
N SER A 124 -0.21 2.68 -3.82
CA SER A 124 -1.04 1.63 -4.45
C SER A 124 -0.21 0.58 -5.19
N PRO A 125 0.76 0.90 -6.08
CA PRO A 125 1.58 -0.10 -6.73
C PRO A 125 2.46 -0.90 -5.76
N ALA A 126 2.86 -0.29 -4.62
CA ALA A 126 3.68 -0.94 -3.62
C ALA A 126 2.90 -1.89 -2.70
N ARG A 127 1.57 -1.87 -2.78
CA ARG A 127 0.63 -2.63 -1.96
C ARG A 127 -0.31 -3.53 -2.75
N ALA A 128 -0.12 -3.64 -4.06
CA ALA A 128 -0.93 -4.50 -4.89
C ALA A 128 -1.00 -5.93 -4.31
N GLY A 129 -2.18 -6.52 -4.28
CA GLY A 129 -2.44 -7.82 -3.64
C GLY A 129 -2.73 -7.79 -2.14
N HIS A 130 -2.67 -6.63 -1.47
CA HIS A 130 -2.96 -6.48 -0.04
C HIS A 130 -4.26 -5.72 0.25
N PHE A 131 -5.09 -5.50 -0.76
CA PHE A 131 -6.38 -4.84 -0.59
C PHE A 131 -7.42 -5.79 0.00
N GLY A 132 -8.20 -5.29 0.96
CA GLY A 132 -9.30 -6.05 1.56
C GLY A 132 -8.88 -7.14 2.55
N VAL A 133 -7.65 -7.12 3.04
CA VAL A 133 -7.14 -8.14 3.96
C VAL A 133 -7.07 -7.61 5.38
N ALA A 134 -7.89 -8.18 6.27
CA ALA A 134 -8.01 -7.79 7.67
C ALA A 134 -7.35 -8.77 8.64
N SER A 135 -6.57 -9.74 8.15
CA SER A 135 -5.94 -10.76 8.98
C SER A 135 -4.65 -10.25 9.65
N ARG A 136 -4.24 -10.90 10.75
CA ARG A 136 -2.96 -10.60 11.41
C ARG A 136 -1.75 -10.77 10.50
N LYS A 137 -1.85 -11.66 9.52
CA LYS A 137 -0.74 -11.96 8.62
C LYS A 137 -0.62 -10.99 7.46
N GLU A 138 -1.71 -10.32 7.09
CA GLU A 138 -1.80 -9.66 5.80
C GLU A 138 -2.16 -8.17 5.87
N LEU A 139 -2.79 -7.68 6.98
CA LEU A 139 -3.14 -6.25 7.11
C LEU A 139 -1.92 -5.35 6.96
N LEU A 140 -0.82 -5.70 7.61
CA LEU A 140 0.45 -5.00 7.47
C LEU A 140 1.36 -5.78 6.53
N LEU A 141 1.98 -5.10 5.59
CA LEU A 141 2.85 -5.72 4.61
C LEU A 141 3.96 -6.55 5.25
N HIS A 142 4.13 -7.78 4.76
CA HIS A 142 5.29 -8.62 5.07
C HIS A 142 6.18 -8.74 3.83
N ARG A 143 7.49 -8.54 3.98
CA ARG A 143 8.41 -8.49 2.84
C ARG A 143 8.67 -9.83 2.15
N GLY A 144 8.32 -10.91 2.75
CA GLY A 144 8.42 -12.25 2.16
C GLY A 144 7.14 -12.69 1.44
N ASP A 145 6.06 -11.94 1.61
CA ASP A 145 4.78 -12.28 0.98
C ASP A 145 4.69 -11.59 -0.38
N THR A 146 5.02 -12.38 -1.40
CA THR A 146 4.72 -12.06 -2.79
C THR A 146 3.45 -12.77 -3.24
N ARG A 147 2.64 -13.23 -2.30
CA ARG A 147 1.36 -13.86 -2.64
C ARG A 147 0.39 -12.78 -3.09
N TYR A 148 0.01 -12.90 -4.32
CA TYR A 148 -1.04 -12.09 -4.93
C TYR A 148 -2.30 -12.93 -4.98
N ASN A 149 -3.42 -12.35 -4.60
CA ASN A 149 -4.75 -12.91 -4.83
C ASN A 149 -5.14 -12.74 -6.31
N ASP A 150 -4.28 -13.19 -7.21
CA ASP A 150 -4.55 -13.21 -8.64
C ASP A 150 -4.84 -14.65 -9.08
N ASP A 151 -5.76 -14.82 -10.01
CA ASP A 151 -6.07 -16.11 -10.62
C ASP A 151 -4.84 -16.79 -11.28
N TYR A 152 -3.73 -16.06 -11.42
CA TYR A 152 -2.45 -16.54 -11.97
C TYR A 152 -1.38 -16.83 -10.92
N ASP A 153 -1.69 -16.71 -9.62
CA ASP A 153 -0.75 -16.97 -8.51
C ASP A 153 -0.18 -18.39 -8.54
N ASP A 154 -0.98 -19.35 -8.99
CA ASP A 154 -0.57 -20.76 -9.13
C ASP A 154 0.58 -20.95 -10.13
N TYR A 155 0.76 -20.01 -11.06
CA TYR A 155 1.81 -20.03 -12.07
C TYR A 155 3.05 -19.19 -11.69
N GLY A 156 3.01 -18.47 -10.57
CA GLY A 156 4.11 -17.61 -10.13
C GLY A 156 4.37 -16.38 -11.01
N VAL A 157 3.36 -15.94 -11.76
CA VAL A 157 3.42 -14.75 -12.64
C VAL A 157 2.32 -13.75 -12.30
N GLU A 158 2.60 -12.48 -12.54
CA GLU A 158 1.59 -11.41 -12.51
C GLU A 158 0.76 -11.46 -13.81
N VAL A 159 -0.47 -10.92 -13.76
CA VAL A 159 -1.31 -10.74 -14.96
C VAL A 159 -0.57 -10.00 -16.09
N THR A 160 0.38 -9.14 -15.73
CA THR A 160 1.25 -8.42 -16.66
C THR A 160 2.31 -9.30 -17.33
N GLY A 161 2.39 -10.59 -16.97
CA GLY A 161 3.36 -11.53 -17.52
C GLY A 161 4.74 -11.48 -16.85
N TYR A 162 4.92 -10.68 -15.78
CA TYR A 162 6.16 -10.66 -15.01
C TYR A 162 6.10 -11.69 -13.86
N PRO A 163 7.27 -12.14 -13.34
CA PRO A 163 7.26 -12.94 -12.13
C PRO A 163 6.48 -12.25 -11.00
N ALA A 164 5.74 -13.04 -10.25
CA ALA A 164 4.93 -12.54 -9.15
C ALA A 164 5.76 -11.65 -8.22
N GLY A 165 5.25 -10.47 -7.91
CA GLY A 165 5.89 -9.51 -7.03
C GLY A 165 6.94 -8.58 -7.65
N TRP A 166 7.25 -8.71 -8.92
CA TRP A 166 8.28 -7.85 -9.55
C TRP A 166 7.83 -6.40 -9.63
N SER A 167 6.60 -6.14 -10.04
CA SER A 167 6.05 -4.79 -10.13
C SER A 167 5.94 -4.13 -8.76
N VAL A 168 5.47 -4.85 -7.75
CA VAL A 168 5.40 -4.38 -6.36
C VAL A 168 6.79 -4.12 -5.79
N THR A 169 7.74 -5.01 -6.06
CA THR A 169 9.13 -4.84 -5.62
C THR A 169 9.75 -3.59 -6.27
N ALA A 170 9.46 -3.34 -7.55
CA ALA A 170 9.92 -2.14 -8.26
C ALA A 170 9.32 -0.86 -7.65
N ALA A 171 8.02 -0.84 -7.37
CA ALA A 171 7.35 0.29 -6.72
C ALA A 171 7.92 0.57 -5.32
N ARG A 172 8.11 -0.46 -4.50
CA ARG A 172 8.74 -0.33 -3.17
C ARG A 172 10.19 0.17 -3.26
N ALA A 173 10.93 -0.26 -4.27
CA ALA A 173 12.28 0.23 -4.52
C ALA A 173 12.30 1.72 -4.91
N ALA A 174 11.33 2.17 -5.72
CA ALA A 174 11.16 3.58 -6.06
C ALA A 174 10.87 4.45 -4.82
N ILE A 175 9.92 4.03 -3.97
CA ILE A 175 9.62 4.72 -2.71
C ILE A 175 10.87 4.75 -1.80
N THR A 176 11.61 3.63 -1.72
CA THR A 176 12.84 3.54 -0.92
C THR A 176 13.90 4.53 -1.41
N ALA A 177 14.08 4.64 -2.72
CA ALA A 177 15.06 5.55 -3.32
C ALA A 177 14.74 7.01 -3.07
N ASP A 178 13.45 7.35 -2.95
CA ASP A 178 12.96 8.72 -2.80
C ASP A 178 12.43 9.02 -1.37
N THR A 179 12.79 8.20 -0.35
CA THR A 179 12.39 8.42 1.05
C THR A 179 12.75 9.80 1.58
N ALA A 180 13.89 10.36 1.16
CA ALA A 180 14.32 11.70 1.56
C ALA A 180 13.36 12.80 1.08
N LEU A 181 12.61 12.59 -0.01
CA LEU A 181 11.59 13.51 -0.50
C LEU A 181 10.26 13.33 0.26
N LEU A 182 9.94 12.11 0.68
CA LEU A 182 8.68 11.80 1.36
C LEU A 182 8.71 12.11 2.85
N GLN A 183 9.85 11.95 3.54
CA GLN A 183 9.96 12.17 4.98
C GLN A 183 9.50 13.58 5.43
N PRO A 184 9.83 14.68 4.73
CA PRO A 184 9.34 16.01 5.11
C PRO A 184 7.81 16.14 5.08
N LEU A 185 7.10 15.32 4.30
CA LEU A 185 5.64 15.33 4.25
C LEU A 185 4.99 14.86 5.55
N LEU A 186 5.74 14.18 6.43
CA LEU A 186 5.27 13.86 7.78
C LEU A 186 5.03 15.11 8.65
N ASP A 187 5.61 16.24 8.27
CA ASP A 187 5.45 17.53 8.95
C ASP A 187 4.52 18.49 8.18
N ASP A 188 3.84 18.01 7.14
CA ASP A 188 2.91 18.82 6.35
C ASP A 188 1.78 19.39 7.24
N PRO A 189 1.30 20.63 7.00
CA PRO A 189 0.18 21.19 7.73
C PRO A 189 -1.13 20.38 7.54
N ASP A 190 -1.32 19.73 6.39
CA ASP A 190 -2.48 18.90 6.11
C ASP A 190 -2.35 17.51 6.76
N PRO A 191 -3.27 17.10 7.65
CA PRO A 191 -3.24 15.79 8.29
C PRO A 191 -3.39 14.64 7.28
N ILE A 192 -4.11 14.82 6.18
CA ILE A 192 -4.28 13.80 5.13
C ILE A 192 -2.92 13.51 4.49
N ILE A 193 -2.17 14.54 4.14
CA ILE A 193 -0.81 14.38 3.58
C ILE A 193 0.11 13.65 4.57
N ARG A 194 0.02 13.93 5.88
CA ARG A 194 0.84 13.23 6.89
C ARG A 194 0.49 11.75 6.99
N ILE A 195 -0.81 11.42 6.93
CA ILE A 195 -1.30 10.03 6.95
C ILE A 195 -0.80 9.27 5.73
N ASP A 196 -1.00 9.82 4.53
CA ASP A 196 -0.62 9.17 3.27
C ASP A 196 0.91 9.05 3.13
N ALA A 197 1.65 10.05 3.61
CA ALA A 197 3.11 9.97 3.68
C ALA A 197 3.57 8.83 4.60
N ALA A 198 2.94 8.65 5.76
CA ALA A 198 3.24 7.55 6.66
C ALA A 198 2.89 6.20 6.01
N TYR A 199 1.76 6.12 5.29
CA TYR A 199 1.31 4.93 4.58
C TYR A 199 2.26 4.54 3.44
N ALA A 200 2.70 5.49 2.63
CA ALA A 200 3.68 5.26 1.56
C ALA A 200 5.05 4.86 2.13
N LEU A 201 5.59 5.63 3.08
CA LEU A 201 6.89 5.37 3.70
C LEU A 201 6.96 4.02 4.43
N ALA A 202 5.84 3.51 4.95
CA ALA A 202 5.79 2.20 5.58
C ALA A 202 6.15 1.05 4.62
N THR A 203 6.02 1.25 3.30
CA THR A 203 6.42 0.28 2.27
C THR A 203 7.90 0.30 1.94
N ALA A 204 8.63 1.36 2.34
CA ALA A 204 10.04 1.53 2.04
C ALA A 204 10.93 0.48 2.75
N THR A 205 12.10 0.21 2.16
CA THR A 205 13.12 -0.59 2.81
C THR A 205 13.87 0.25 3.85
N ASP A 206 13.61 -0.01 5.13
CA ASP A 206 14.19 0.74 6.24
C ASP A 206 15.37 -0.01 6.88
N ARG A 207 16.47 -0.16 6.13
CA ARG A 207 17.68 -0.90 6.59
C ARG A 207 18.41 -0.19 7.69
N ASP A 208 18.49 1.13 7.63
CA ASP A 208 19.19 2.00 8.57
C ASP A 208 18.26 2.57 9.67
N HIS A 209 17.02 2.13 9.69
CA HIS A 209 16.00 2.58 10.65
C HIS A 209 15.62 4.06 10.56
N SER A 210 15.96 4.75 9.48
CA SER A 210 15.69 6.16 9.29
C SER A 210 14.19 6.45 9.23
N VAL A 211 13.43 5.63 8.51
CA VAL A 211 11.96 5.77 8.38
C VAL A 211 11.27 5.57 9.72
N ARG A 212 11.61 4.52 10.46
CA ARG A 212 11.03 4.28 11.80
C ARG A 212 11.42 5.38 12.80
N THR A 213 12.61 5.92 12.67
CA THR A 213 13.06 7.07 13.50
C THR A 213 12.23 8.31 13.17
N ALA A 214 11.98 8.58 11.87
CA ALA A 214 11.13 9.69 11.44
C ALA A 214 9.70 9.56 11.99
N PHE A 215 9.09 8.36 11.91
CA PHE A 215 7.76 8.11 12.48
C PHE A 215 7.70 8.38 13.98
N ARG A 216 8.70 7.93 14.75
CA ARG A 216 8.76 8.14 16.19
C ARG A 216 8.97 9.61 16.54
N THR A 217 9.84 10.30 15.81
CA THR A 217 10.08 11.73 15.99
C THR A 217 8.80 12.51 15.74
N ARG A 218 8.12 12.23 14.64
CA ARG A 218 6.84 12.87 14.32
C ARG A 218 5.77 12.55 15.37
N LEU A 219 5.63 11.30 15.79
CA LEU A 219 4.65 10.89 16.79
C LEU A 219 4.80 11.66 18.10
N ALA A 220 6.03 11.95 18.51
CA ALA A 220 6.31 12.72 19.73
C ALA A 220 5.81 14.18 19.65
N ALA A 221 5.71 14.75 18.45
CA ALA A 221 5.27 16.12 18.20
C ALA A 221 3.80 16.21 17.75
N GLU A 222 3.22 15.10 17.27
CA GLU A 222 1.86 15.07 16.69
C GLU A 222 0.78 15.21 17.76
N GLN A 223 -0.24 16.00 17.44
CA GLN A 223 -1.39 16.22 18.32
C GLN A 223 -2.68 15.56 17.77
N ASP A 224 -2.79 15.41 16.45
CA ASP A 224 -3.95 14.79 15.82
C ASP A 224 -3.98 13.28 16.15
N PRO A 225 -5.05 12.76 16.78
CA PRO A 225 -5.11 11.37 17.20
C PRO A 225 -5.13 10.38 16.02
N ILE A 226 -5.67 10.77 14.86
CA ILE A 226 -5.71 9.91 13.68
C ILE A 226 -4.35 9.84 13.01
N VAL A 227 -3.64 10.96 12.88
CA VAL A 227 -2.25 10.96 12.40
C VAL A 227 -1.35 10.16 13.34
N ARG A 228 -1.54 10.27 14.67
CA ARG A 228 -0.83 9.44 15.66
C ARG A 228 -1.10 7.96 15.45
N ALA A 229 -2.37 7.57 15.21
CA ALA A 229 -2.76 6.20 14.91
C ALA A 229 -2.10 5.69 13.61
N ALA A 230 -2.06 6.51 12.55
CA ALA A 230 -1.34 6.22 11.31
C ALA A 230 0.15 5.96 11.56
N LEU A 231 0.82 6.81 12.31
CA LEU A 231 2.26 6.67 12.64
C LEU A 231 2.55 5.40 13.45
N VAL A 232 1.63 4.97 14.31
CA VAL A 232 1.74 3.70 15.06
C VAL A 232 1.63 2.51 14.11
N LEU A 233 0.63 2.48 13.21
CA LEU A 233 0.48 1.42 12.21
C LEU A 233 1.67 1.39 11.26
N ALA A 234 2.12 2.53 10.75
CA ALA A 234 3.29 2.65 9.89
C ALA A 234 4.57 2.12 10.58
N THR A 235 4.74 2.42 11.89
CA THR A 235 5.88 1.90 12.68
C THR A 235 5.78 0.38 12.84
N ALA A 236 4.58 -0.15 13.08
CA ALA A 236 4.36 -1.59 13.19
C ALA A 236 4.67 -2.29 11.86
N GLU A 237 4.20 -1.75 10.72
CA GLU A 237 4.43 -2.29 9.38
C GLU A 237 5.91 -2.29 9.01
N ALA A 238 6.61 -1.16 9.17
CA ALA A 238 8.05 -1.08 8.93
C ALA A 238 8.85 -2.05 9.82
N THR A 239 8.34 -2.36 11.02
CA THR A 239 8.94 -3.33 11.94
C THR A 239 8.69 -4.76 11.50
N ARG A 240 7.51 -5.03 10.91
CA ARG A 240 7.18 -6.37 10.42
C ARG A 240 8.15 -6.83 9.34
N ALA A 241 8.56 -5.90 8.47
CA ALA A 241 9.57 -6.17 7.46
C ALA A 241 10.97 -6.49 8.05
N HIS A 242 11.29 -5.88 9.21
CA HIS A 242 12.56 -6.07 9.92
C HIS A 242 12.26 -6.18 11.43
N PRO A 243 11.95 -7.40 11.92
CA PRO A 243 11.55 -7.62 13.30
C PRO A 243 12.53 -7.02 14.31
N HIS A 244 12.00 -6.23 15.25
CA HIS A 244 12.78 -5.59 16.29
C HIS A 244 12.03 -5.67 17.63
N PRO A 245 12.50 -6.49 18.60
CA PRO A 245 11.77 -6.75 19.84
C PRO A 245 11.40 -5.48 20.63
N ALA A 246 12.28 -4.47 20.66
CA ALA A 246 12.00 -3.22 21.35
C ALA A 246 10.83 -2.47 20.71
N THR A 247 10.62 -2.56 19.41
CA THR A 247 9.47 -1.92 18.75
C THR A 247 8.17 -2.67 19.04
N THR A 248 8.19 -4.00 19.05
CA THR A 248 7.02 -4.79 19.46
C THR A 248 6.63 -4.48 20.92
N THR A 249 7.62 -4.33 21.80
CA THR A 249 7.39 -3.89 23.19
C THR A 249 6.79 -2.50 23.23
N TRP A 250 7.35 -1.56 22.49
CA TRP A 250 6.86 -0.19 22.41
C TRP A 250 5.41 -0.11 21.89
N VAL A 251 5.05 -0.85 20.83
CA VAL A 251 3.67 -0.92 20.32
C VAL A 251 2.73 -1.46 21.40
N ARG A 252 3.18 -2.47 22.17
CA ARG A 252 2.43 -2.98 23.32
C ARG A 252 2.18 -1.92 24.40
N GLU A 253 3.15 -1.09 24.66
CA GLU A 253 3.03 0.01 25.63
C GLU A 253 2.00 1.05 25.16
N GLN A 254 1.94 1.35 23.85
CA GLN A 254 0.97 2.30 23.31
C GLN A 254 -0.48 1.87 23.55
N TRP A 255 -0.85 0.63 23.30
CA TRP A 255 -2.24 0.19 23.54
C TRP A 255 -2.58 0.00 25.02
N ARG A 256 -1.59 -0.15 25.88
CA ARG A 256 -1.76 -0.24 27.35
C ARG A 256 -1.85 1.11 28.04
N ASP A 257 -1.36 2.13 27.42
CA ASP A 257 -1.36 3.49 27.97
C ASP A 257 -2.75 4.11 27.79
N ARG A 258 -3.53 4.08 28.86
CA ARG A 258 -4.90 4.64 28.92
C ARG A 258 -4.97 6.16 28.81
N THR A 259 -3.84 6.84 28.78
CA THR A 259 -3.79 8.30 28.54
C THR A 259 -3.76 8.64 27.06
N GLN A 260 -3.52 7.65 26.19
CA GLN A 260 -3.59 7.80 24.73
C GLN A 260 -5.04 7.95 24.27
N ALA A 261 -5.20 8.64 23.14
CA ALA A 261 -6.50 8.65 22.44
C ALA A 261 -6.93 7.22 22.04
N PRO A 262 -8.24 6.93 22.08
CA PRO A 262 -8.76 5.60 21.73
C PRO A 262 -8.29 5.07 20.38
N GLU A 263 -8.19 5.93 19.38
CA GLU A 263 -7.75 5.60 18.01
C GLU A 263 -6.30 5.11 18.01
N VAL A 264 -5.45 5.74 18.83
CA VAL A 264 -4.04 5.34 18.99
C VAL A 264 -3.95 3.98 19.69
N CYS A 265 -4.76 3.76 20.74
CA CYS A 265 -4.82 2.47 21.42
C CYS A 265 -5.28 1.36 20.47
N LEU A 266 -6.31 1.60 19.66
CA LEU A 266 -6.84 0.64 18.68
C LEU A 266 -5.79 0.33 17.59
N ALA A 267 -5.18 1.34 16.99
CA ALA A 267 -4.12 1.17 16.01
C ALA A 267 -2.93 0.38 16.58
N ALA A 268 -2.55 0.67 17.82
CA ALA A 268 -1.48 -0.05 18.50
C ALA A 268 -1.86 -1.50 18.82
N ALA A 269 -3.09 -1.77 19.23
CA ALA A 269 -3.58 -3.12 19.49
C ALA A 269 -3.56 -3.97 18.21
N ILE A 270 -4.10 -3.44 17.11
CA ILE A 270 -4.10 -4.08 15.80
C ILE A 270 -2.66 -4.28 15.30
N GLY A 271 -1.83 -3.25 15.35
CA GLY A 271 -0.42 -3.34 14.97
C GLY A 271 0.33 -4.39 15.78
N TRP A 272 0.09 -4.49 17.08
CA TRP A 272 0.71 -5.50 17.93
C TRP A 272 0.26 -6.92 17.58
N LEU A 273 -1.04 -7.11 17.28
CA LEU A 273 -1.57 -8.40 16.81
C LEU A 273 -0.90 -8.84 15.50
N CYS A 274 -0.60 -7.92 14.59
CA CYS A 274 0.12 -8.22 13.35
C CYS A 274 1.61 -8.54 13.57
N LEU A 275 2.20 -8.11 14.68
CA LEU A 275 3.61 -8.34 15.01
C LEU A 275 3.84 -9.61 15.85
N THR A 276 2.77 -10.32 16.25
CA THR A 276 2.85 -11.46 17.18
C THR A 276 2.00 -12.63 16.69
N ASP A 277 2.53 -13.85 16.80
CA ASP A 277 1.82 -15.08 16.41
C ASP A 277 1.01 -15.71 17.56
N GLY A 278 1.14 -15.20 18.77
CA GLY A 278 0.50 -15.76 19.96
C GLY A 278 -0.99 -15.44 20.08
N ALA A 279 -1.69 -16.12 20.99
CA ALA A 279 -3.06 -15.78 21.34
C ALA A 279 -3.15 -14.33 21.86
N ALA A 280 -4.23 -13.63 21.49
CA ALA A 280 -4.48 -12.28 21.99
C ALA A 280 -4.65 -12.30 23.52
N PRO A 281 -3.90 -11.47 24.27
CA PRO A 281 -4.09 -11.37 25.72
C PRO A 281 -5.50 -10.89 26.07
N ASN A 282 -6.03 -11.36 27.21
CA ASN A 282 -7.39 -10.99 27.63
C ASN A 282 -7.53 -9.49 27.89
N ASP A 283 -6.49 -8.82 28.39
CA ASP A 283 -6.51 -7.36 28.58
C ASP A 283 -6.55 -6.60 27.26
N LEU A 284 -5.90 -7.11 26.21
CA LEU A 284 -5.99 -6.52 24.86
C LEU A 284 -7.40 -6.72 24.28
N ARG A 285 -7.97 -7.94 24.36
CA ARG A 285 -9.34 -8.21 23.90
C ARG A 285 -10.33 -7.25 24.55
N ALA A 286 -10.33 -7.22 25.89
CA ALA A 286 -11.22 -6.34 26.64
C ALA A 286 -11.05 -4.85 26.30
N THR A 287 -9.82 -4.41 26.01
CA THR A 287 -9.55 -3.03 25.59
C THR A 287 -10.14 -2.75 24.21
N VAL A 288 -9.90 -3.64 23.25
CA VAL A 288 -10.41 -3.47 21.88
C VAL A 288 -11.93 -3.55 21.86
N ASP A 289 -12.54 -4.55 22.52
CA ASP A 289 -14.01 -4.69 22.58
C ASP A 289 -14.68 -3.46 23.21
N HIS A 290 -14.04 -2.83 24.18
CA HIS A 290 -14.53 -1.60 24.79
C HIS A 290 -14.38 -0.36 23.89
N LEU A 291 -13.26 -0.26 23.15
CA LEU A 291 -12.92 0.93 22.37
C LEU A 291 -13.46 0.90 20.92
N ALA A 292 -13.63 -0.27 20.30
CA ALA A 292 -14.03 -0.41 18.90
C ALA A 292 -15.55 -0.20 18.73
N THR A 293 -16.01 1.01 19.03
CA THR A 293 -17.40 1.42 18.78
C THR A 293 -17.61 1.77 17.31
N ASP A 294 -18.86 1.74 16.82
CA ASP A 294 -19.20 2.11 15.43
C ASP A 294 -18.74 3.54 15.08
N GLU A 295 -18.87 4.47 16.01
CA GLU A 295 -18.41 5.85 15.82
C GLU A 295 -16.90 5.91 15.59
N ARG A 296 -16.11 5.19 16.40
CA ARG A 296 -14.65 5.16 16.23
C ARG A 296 -14.23 4.38 15.00
N ALA A 297 -14.94 3.30 14.70
CA ALA A 297 -14.70 2.57 13.48
C ALA A 297 -14.81 3.49 12.25
N HIS A 298 -15.84 4.33 12.23
CA HIS A 298 -16.05 5.31 11.17
C HIS A 298 -14.96 6.40 11.13
N VAL A 299 -14.52 6.89 12.29
CA VAL A 299 -13.41 7.85 12.36
C VAL A 299 -12.10 7.23 11.85
N MET A 300 -11.85 5.96 12.15
CA MET A 300 -10.64 5.25 11.69
C MET A 300 -10.64 4.91 10.19
N GLU A 301 -11.76 5.04 9.48
CA GLU A 301 -11.79 4.99 8.01
C GLU A 301 -10.96 6.11 7.33
N ALA A 302 -10.51 7.11 8.08
CA ALA A 302 -9.50 8.05 7.60
C ALA A 302 -8.10 7.42 7.43
N LEU A 303 -7.88 6.20 7.93
CA LEU A 303 -6.63 5.47 7.80
C LEU A 303 -6.67 4.54 6.57
N PRO A 304 -5.76 4.66 5.62
CA PRO A 304 -5.76 3.80 4.42
C PRO A 304 -5.77 2.30 4.74
N TRP A 305 -5.07 1.85 5.80
CA TRP A 305 -5.14 0.45 6.25
C TRP A 305 -6.56 -0.02 6.57
N MET A 306 -7.37 0.85 7.15
CA MET A 306 -8.76 0.53 7.52
C MET A 306 -9.67 0.59 6.29
N VAL A 307 -9.52 1.61 5.45
CA VAL A 307 -10.29 1.72 4.19
C VAL A 307 -10.14 0.44 3.36
N PHE A 308 -8.91 -0.01 3.16
CA PHE A 308 -8.65 -1.21 2.35
C PHE A 308 -8.99 -2.53 3.07
N ALA A 309 -9.04 -2.54 4.40
CA ALA A 309 -9.47 -3.72 5.16
C ALA A 309 -11.00 -3.84 5.25
N GLY A 310 -11.75 -2.78 4.97
CA GLY A 310 -13.21 -2.77 4.97
C GLY A 310 -13.81 -3.67 3.90
N GLY A 311 -15.10 -3.95 4.04
CA GLY A 311 -15.88 -4.76 3.09
C GLY A 311 -17.33 -4.27 3.03
N SER A 312 -18.16 -4.93 2.24
CA SER A 312 -19.58 -4.62 2.18
C SER A 312 -20.21 -4.83 3.56
N GLY A 313 -20.79 -3.75 4.10
CA GLY A 313 -21.49 -3.78 5.39
C GLY A 313 -20.62 -3.77 6.65
N GLU A 314 -19.30 -3.72 6.53
CA GLU A 314 -18.39 -3.73 7.70
C GLU A 314 -17.23 -2.76 7.48
N THR A 315 -16.96 -1.88 8.47
CA THR A 315 -15.78 -1.01 8.44
C THR A 315 -14.49 -1.82 8.62
N GLY A 316 -13.37 -1.27 8.18
CA GLY A 316 -12.08 -1.96 8.30
C GLY A 316 -11.70 -2.29 9.74
N LEU A 317 -11.99 -1.40 10.70
CA LEU A 317 -11.75 -1.70 12.12
C LEU A 317 -12.61 -2.87 12.59
N GLN A 318 -13.91 -2.88 12.29
CA GLN A 318 -14.82 -3.96 12.69
C GLN A 318 -14.35 -5.30 12.11
N ARG A 319 -13.99 -5.32 10.82
CA ARG A 319 -13.48 -6.51 10.16
C ARG A 319 -12.15 -6.99 10.76
N CYS A 320 -11.22 -6.08 11.06
CA CYS A 320 -9.99 -6.43 11.79
C CYS A 320 -10.27 -7.03 13.17
N VAL A 321 -11.18 -6.45 13.94
CA VAL A 321 -11.55 -6.95 15.26
C VAL A 321 -12.16 -8.34 15.14
N ARG A 322 -13.13 -8.54 14.27
CA ARG A 322 -13.74 -9.84 14.03
C ARG A 322 -12.68 -10.88 13.59
N THR A 323 -11.94 -10.60 12.55
CA THR A 323 -10.99 -11.57 11.96
C THR A 323 -9.82 -11.89 12.90
N MET A 324 -9.32 -10.89 13.66
CA MET A 324 -8.14 -11.08 14.49
C MET A 324 -8.44 -11.55 15.92
N LEU A 325 -9.59 -11.19 16.47
CA LEU A 325 -9.95 -11.46 17.86
C LEU A 325 -11.14 -12.41 18.03
N HIS A 326 -12.05 -12.42 17.09
CA HIS A 326 -13.30 -13.18 17.13
C HIS A 326 -13.52 -14.01 15.86
N PRO A 327 -12.54 -14.85 15.44
CA PRO A 327 -12.67 -15.64 14.21
C PRO A 327 -13.81 -16.67 14.25
N GLU A 328 -14.42 -16.88 15.41
CA GLU A 328 -15.61 -17.72 15.60
C GLU A 328 -16.91 -17.04 15.15
N LEU A 329 -16.90 -15.70 14.97
CA LEU A 329 -18.07 -14.98 14.49
C LEU A 329 -18.19 -15.18 12.97
N PRO A 330 -19.43 -15.40 12.47
CA PRO A 330 -19.65 -15.52 11.04
C PRO A 330 -19.28 -14.22 10.33
N GLU A 331 -18.89 -14.33 9.07
CA GLU A 331 -18.82 -13.14 8.20
C GLU A 331 -20.24 -12.55 8.07
N PRO A 332 -20.38 -11.21 8.02
CA PRO A 332 -21.64 -10.60 7.64
C PRO A 332 -22.11 -11.21 6.32
N ASP A 333 -23.41 -11.49 6.20
CA ASP A 333 -23.97 -11.95 4.93
C ASP A 333 -23.70 -10.87 3.87
N ASP A 334 -22.60 -11.05 3.16
CA ASP A 334 -22.28 -10.27 1.96
C ASP A 334 -23.22 -10.77 0.86
N ASP A 335 -24.48 -10.28 0.85
CA ASP A 335 -25.31 -10.37 -0.34
C ASP A 335 -24.91 -9.20 -1.27
N PRO A 336 -24.06 -9.45 -2.29
CA PRO A 336 -23.64 -8.40 -3.22
C PRO A 336 -24.83 -7.84 -4.01
N TRP A 337 -25.99 -8.46 -3.94
CA TRP A 337 -27.22 -8.07 -4.61
C TRP A 337 -28.18 -7.30 -3.70
N ALA A 338 -27.97 -7.27 -2.38
CA ALA A 338 -28.83 -6.54 -1.44
C ALA A 338 -28.84 -5.01 -1.68
N LEU A 339 -27.86 -4.48 -2.39
CA LEU A 339 -27.78 -3.06 -2.78
C LEU A 339 -28.50 -2.75 -4.08
N LEU A 340 -29.09 -3.75 -4.77
CA LEU A 340 -29.83 -3.57 -6.03
C LEU A 340 -31.35 -3.71 -5.86
N LEU A 341 -31.84 -3.92 -4.65
CA LEU A 341 -33.25 -3.95 -4.27
C LEU A 341 -33.61 -2.70 -3.47
#